data_a6a7a063b447e1b51ae2cbe6fc0d5180
#
_entry.id   a6a7a063b447e1b51ae2cbe6fc0d5180
#
_cell.length_a   1.000
_cell.length_b   1.000
_cell.length_c   1.000
_cell.angle_alpha   90.00
_cell.angle_beta   90.00
_cell.angle_gamma   90.00
#
_symmetry.space_group_name_H-M   'P 1'
#
loop_
_entity.id
_entity.type
_entity.pdbx_description
1 polymer ?
#
loop_
_entity_poly.entity_id
_entity_poly.type
_entity_poly.pdbx_seq_one_letter_code
_entity_poly.pdbx_strand_id
1 'polypeptide(L)'
;AYESHERLVGSEMCIRDRNYVEGLNSVEGGYGRTGSRSPMQWDSSENAGFSSAPAEKLYIPLDPDPDRPTAEKQIAVNNSLRSEVKKLIAVRQAHKALQSLGDIEFVCDGAKGRPLAYIRSFDGERILVAVNPTDSAYELTVGGSLGEVIYSFGSGAEISGNSCVIGAGSAAFVKLD
;
A
#
# COMPACT_ATOMS: atom_id res chain seq x y z
N ALA A 1 8.55 -3.75 -19.94
CA ALA A 1 8.01 -4.59 -18.84
C ALA A 1 8.67 -4.27 -17.49
N TYR A 2 9.92 -3.77 -17.48
CA TYR A 2 10.64 -3.39 -16.24
C TYR A 2 10.21 -2.04 -15.66
N GLU A 3 9.69 -1.14 -16.46
CA GLU A 3 9.25 0.20 -16.01
C GLU A 3 8.03 0.18 -15.07
N SER A 4 7.21 -0.87 -15.10
CA SER A 4 6.01 -0.93 -14.28
C SER A 4 6.25 -1.38 -12.83
N HIS A 5 7.36 -2.07 -12.53
CA HIS A 5 7.66 -2.58 -11.18
C HIS A 5 8.28 -1.52 -10.26
N GLU A 6 9.04 -0.60 -10.81
CA GLU A 6 9.59 0.53 -10.03
C GLU A 6 8.52 1.56 -9.65
N ARG A 7 7.35 1.53 -10.32
CA ARG A 7 6.22 2.42 -10.04
C ARG A 7 5.34 1.98 -8.85
N LEU A 8 5.49 0.75 -8.37
CA LEU A 8 4.64 0.21 -7.29
C LEU A 8 5.16 0.48 -5.88
N VAL A 9 6.39 0.91 -5.72
CA VAL A 9 6.98 1.27 -4.43
C VAL A 9 6.93 2.79 -4.27
N GLY A 10 5.88 3.29 -3.65
CA GLY A 10 5.72 4.71 -3.37
C GLY A 10 5.07 5.53 -4.50
N SER A 11 4.29 4.91 -5.37
CA SER A 11 3.98 5.40 -6.71
C SER A 11 3.04 6.60 -6.81
N GLU A 12 2.15 6.84 -5.87
CA GLU A 12 1.22 7.97 -6.04
C GLU A 12 1.82 9.31 -5.59
N MET A 13 2.64 9.34 -4.57
CA MET A 13 3.47 10.51 -4.27
C MET A 13 4.47 10.76 -5.41
N CYS A 14 5.08 9.71 -5.96
CA CYS A 14 6.02 9.84 -7.08
C CYS A 14 5.38 10.30 -8.40
N ILE A 15 4.09 10.10 -8.65
CA ILE A 15 3.45 10.56 -9.90
C ILE A 15 3.24 12.08 -9.88
N ARG A 16 2.88 12.69 -8.75
CA ARG A 16 2.84 14.14 -8.59
C ARG A 16 4.23 14.76 -8.66
N ASP A 17 5.20 14.17 -7.98
CA ASP A 17 6.59 14.64 -7.94
C ASP A 17 7.30 14.44 -9.27
N ARG A 18 6.86 13.50 -10.11
CA ARG A 18 7.49 13.18 -11.39
C ARG A 18 7.63 14.41 -12.30
N ASN A 19 6.56 15.20 -12.43
CA ASN A 19 6.58 16.39 -13.27
C ASN A 19 7.50 17.50 -12.70
N TYR A 20 7.69 17.50 -11.39
CA TYR A 20 8.47 18.48 -10.68
C TYR A 20 9.97 18.15 -10.67
N VAL A 21 10.31 16.87 -10.58
CA VAL A 21 11.74 16.41 -10.56
C VAL A 21 12.23 15.88 -11.91
N GLU A 22 11.41 15.94 -12.94
CA GLU A 22 11.72 15.39 -14.27
C GLU A 22 12.96 16.02 -14.92
N GLY A 23 13.33 17.24 -14.51
CA GLY A 23 14.54 17.94 -14.95
C GLY A 23 15.79 17.64 -14.11
N LEU A 24 15.69 16.88 -13.01
CA LEU A 24 16.85 16.57 -12.18
C LEU A 24 17.53 15.30 -12.68
N ASN A 25 18.78 15.42 -13.10
CA ASN A 25 19.57 14.27 -13.51
C ASN A 25 19.84 13.36 -12.31
N SER A 26 19.56 12.08 -12.46
CA SER A 26 20.01 11.07 -11.51
C SER A 26 21.53 10.98 -11.54
N VAL A 27 22.17 11.14 -10.39
CA VAL A 27 23.63 11.06 -10.27
C VAL A 27 24.15 9.63 -10.45
N GLU A 28 23.29 8.62 -10.38
CA GLU A 28 23.67 7.21 -10.44
C GLU A 28 23.07 6.53 -11.69
N GLY A 29 23.85 6.51 -12.76
CA GLY A 29 23.62 5.57 -13.86
C GLY A 29 22.38 5.75 -14.73
N GLY A 30 21.77 6.94 -14.77
CA GLY A 30 20.66 7.24 -15.69
C GLY A 30 19.30 6.68 -15.28
N TYR A 31 19.15 6.09 -14.11
CA TYR A 31 17.87 5.68 -13.58
C TYR A 31 17.24 6.83 -12.78
N GLY A 32 16.00 7.18 -13.09
CA GLY A 32 15.24 8.24 -12.42
C GLY A 32 14.91 7.91 -10.96
N ARG A 33 15.89 7.92 -10.07
CA ARG A 33 15.73 7.63 -8.64
C ARG A 33 15.33 8.84 -7.80
N THR A 34 15.27 10.01 -8.39
CA THR A 34 14.96 11.27 -7.69
C THR A 34 13.60 11.24 -7.04
N GLY A 35 12.57 10.66 -7.69
CA GLY A 35 11.24 10.55 -7.13
C GLY A 35 11.12 9.67 -5.87
N SER A 36 12.06 8.75 -5.67
CA SER A 36 12.11 7.92 -4.44
C SER A 36 12.99 8.51 -3.33
N ARG A 37 13.62 9.66 -3.58
CA ARG A 37 14.54 10.34 -2.66
C ARG A 37 14.09 11.74 -2.27
N SER A 38 12.80 12.07 -2.51
CA SER A 38 12.23 13.35 -2.09
C SER A 38 12.32 13.51 -0.56
N PRO A 39 12.48 14.74 -0.06
CA PRO A 39 12.50 15.01 1.37
C PRO A 39 11.20 14.54 2.02
N MET A 40 11.30 13.88 3.19
CA MET A 40 10.12 13.50 3.96
C MET A 40 9.38 14.74 4.46
N GLN A 41 8.09 14.78 4.21
CA GLN A 41 7.23 15.90 4.59
C GLN A 41 6.62 15.63 5.98
N TRP A 42 7.30 16.10 7.03
CA TRP A 42 6.88 15.86 8.40
C TRP A 42 5.73 16.75 8.84
N ASP A 43 5.83 18.06 8.58
CA ASP A 43 4.90 19.08 9.06
C ASP A 43 4.80 20.26 8.07
N SER A 44 4.18 21.36 8.52
CA SER A 44 3.99 22.58 7.73
C SER A 44 5.08 23.63 7.93
N SER A 45 6.15 23.31 8.69
CA SER A 45 7.27 24.22 8.93
C SER A 45 8.21 24.36 7.73
N GLU A 46 9.25 25.18 7.85
CA GLU A 46 10.27 25.36 6.81
C GLU A 46 10.88 24.00 6.41
N ASN A 47 11.04 23.82 5.09
CA ASN A 47 11.47 22.54 4.49
C ASN A 47 10.62 21.33 4.93
N ALA A 48 9.35 21.56 5.28
CA ALA A 48 8.43 20.53 5.78
C ALA A 48 8.99 19.76 7.00
N GLY A 49 9.75 20.40 7.85
CA GLY A 49 10.40 19.79 9.02
C GLY A 49 11.53 18.80 8.67
N PHE A 50 11.93 18.70 7.39
CA PHE A 50 12.96 17.77 6.95
C PHE A 50 14.37 18.23 7.30
N SER A 51 14.64 19.53 7.15
CA SER A 51 15.97 20.09 7.34
C SER A 51 15.92 21.56 7.74
N SER A 52 16.87 22.00 8.58
CA SER A 52 17.11 23.41 8.90
C SER A 52 18.05 24.10 7.92
N ALA A 53 18.53 23.42 6.86
CA ALA A 53 19.36 24.02 5.82
C ALA A 53 18.53 24.96 4.95
N PRO A 54 19.13 26.00 4.32
CA PRO A 54 18.44 26.78 3.30
C PRO A 54 17.86 25.90 2.19
N ALA A 55 16.65 26.22 1.70
CA ALA A 55 15.90 25.39 0.74
C ALA A 55 16.69 25.09 -0.54
N GLU A 56 17.53 26.03 -1.00
CA GLU A 56 18.40 25.88 -2.17
C GLU A 56 19.53 24.85 -1.99
N LYS A 57 19.79 24.42 -0.75
CA LYS A 57 20.78 23.36 -0.42
C LYS A 57 20.18 21.98 -0.31
N LEU A 58 18.85 21.84 -0.42
CA LEU A 58 18.23 20.52 -0.49
C LEU A 58 18.62 19.83 -1.79
N TYR A 59 19.02 18.55 -1.69
CA TYR A 59 19.38 17.74 -2.85
C TYR A 59 18.24 17.60 -3.86
N ILE A 60 17.04 17.43 -3.38
CA ILE A 60 15.80 17.45 -4.15
C ILE A 60 14.88 18.47 -3.48
N PRO A 61 14.27 19.38 -4.25
CA PRO A 61 13.33 20.34 -3.69
C PRO A 61 12.08 19.65 -3.18
N LEU A 62 11.38 20.32 -2.27
CA LEU A 62 10.07 19.89 -1.78
C LEU A 62 9.00 20.00 -2.88
N ASP A 63 7.94 19.22 -2.75
CA ASP A 63 6.72 19.40 -3.51
C ASP A 63 6.17 20.83 -3.26
N PRO A 64 6.00 21.65 -4.30
CA PRO A 64 5.50 23.02 -4.16
C PRO A 64 4.01 23.09 -3.85
N ASP A 65 3.25 21.99 -3.94
CA ASP A 65 1.82 21.95 -3.67
C ASP A 65 1.56 22.36 -2.21
N PRO A 66 0.81 23.45 -1.94
CA PRO A 66 0.47 23.87 -0.58
C PRO A 66 -0.38 22.82 0.17
N ASP A 67 -1.12 22.00 -0.57
CA ASP A 67 -1.96 20.92 -0.03
C ASP A 67 -1.23 19.58 0.06
N ARG A 68 0.08 19.56 -0.18
CA ARG A 68 0.90 18.36 -0.07
C ARG A 68 0.64 17.60 1.24
N PRO A 69 0.62 16.27 1.21
CA PRO A 69 0.42 15.47 2.41
C PRO A 69 1.62 15.62 3.36
N THR A 70 1.37 15.79 4.65
CA THR A 70 2.40 15.75 5.69
C THR A 70 2.09 14.68 6.71
N ALA A 71 3.12 14.17 7.39
CA ALA A 71 2.93 13.20 8.47
C ALA A 71 2.01 13.75 9.56
N GLU A 72 2.17 15.03 9.94
CA GLU A 72 1.33 15.71 10.93
C GLU A 72 -0.15 15.71 10.52
N LYS A 73 -0.49 16.16 9.30
CA LYS A 73 -1.85 16.13 8.78
C LYS A 73 -2.44 14.73 8.79
N GLN A 74 -1.65 13.72 8.41
CA GLN A 74 -2.10 12.33 8.37
C GLN A 74 -2.25 11.67 9.75
N ILE A 75 -1.53 12.13 10.77
CA ILE A 75 -1.74 11.67 12.16
C ILE A 75 -3.12 12.07 12.66
N ALA A 76 -3.59 13.26 12.31
CA ALA A 76 -4.87 13.79 12.76
C ALA A 76 -6.08 13.13 12.06
N VAL A 77 -5.86 12.38 10.97
CA VAL A 77 -6.93 11.77 10.17
C VAL A 77 -6.96 10.26 10.33
N ASN A 78 -8.06 9.72 10.86
CA ASN A 78 -8.18 8.29 11.17
C ASN A 78 -8.10 7.36 9.95
N ASN A 79 -8.49 7.81 8.77
CA ASN A 79 -8.48 7.02 7.53
C ASN A 79 -7.41 7.52 6.55
N SER A 80 -6.32 8.11 7.05
CA SER A 80 -5.18 8.49 6.22
C SER A 80 -4.39 7.26 5.79
N LEU A 81 -3.62 7.40 4.70
CA LEU A 81 -2.70 6.34 4.25
C LEU A 81 -1.77 5.87 5.38
N ARG A 82 -1.22 6.82 6.16
CA ARG A 82 -0.39 6.50 7.33
C ARG A 82 -1.13 5.64 8.36
N SER A 83 -2.39 5.97 8.65
CA SER A 83 -3.20 5.23 9.62
C SER A 83 -3.52 3.82 9.12
N GLU A 84 -3.81 3.67 7.83
CA GLU A 84 -4.05 2.36 7.22
C GLU A 84 -2.79 1.50 7.19
N VAL A 85 -1.63 2.06 6.83
CA VAL A 85 -0.34 1.33 6.90
C VAL A 85 -0.03 0.89 8.33
N LYS A 86 -0.30 1.73 9.33
CA LYS A 86 -0.13 1.36 10.75
C LYS A 86 -1.03 0.19 11.15
N LYS A 87 -2.29 0.17 10.70
CA LYS A 87 -3.22 -0.96 10.93
C LYS A 87 -2.68 -2.24 10.27
N LEU A 88 -2.25 -2.17 9.01
CA LEU A 88 -1.68 -3.32 8.30
C LEU A 88 -0.44 -3.88 8.98
N ILE A 89 0.46 -3.02 9.47
CA ILE A 89 1.63 -3.45 10.25
C ILE A 89 1.20 -4.18 11.51
N ALA A 90 0.22 -3.66 12.25
CA ALA A 90 -0.29 -4.30 13.46
C ALA A 90 -0.92 -5.67 13.17
N VAL A 91 -1.73 -5.78 12.13
CA VAL A 91 -2.31 -7.06 11.69
C VAL A 91 -1.21 -8.05 11.31
N ARG A 92 -0.22 -7.62 10.52
CA ARG A 92 0.90 -8.49 10.15
C ARG A 92 1.71 -8.98 11.36
N GLN A 93 1.90 -8.13 12.36
CA GLN A 93 2.62 -8.52 13.58
C GLN A 93 1.83 -9.48 14.46
N ALA A 94 0.50 -9.34 14.49
CA ALA A 94 -0.39 -10.19 15.27
C ALA A 94 -0.53 -11.62 14.70
N HIS A 95 -0.30 -11.80 13.38
CA HIS A 95 -0.54 -13.04 12.67
C HIS A 95 0.73 -13.61 12.06
N LYS A 96 1.19 -14.76 12.56
CA LYS A 96 2.42 -15.40 12.09
C LYS A 96 2.36 -15.82 10.61
N ALA A 97 1.20 -16.25 10.13
CA ALA A 97 0.99 -16.60 8.73
C ALA A 97 1.28 -15.42 7.78
N LEU A 98 1.11 -14.17 8.21
CA LEU A 98 1.42 -12.97 7.42
C LEU A 98 2.88 -12.54 7.47
N GLN A 99 3.72 -13.22 8.25
CA GLN A 99 5.15 -12.93 8.38
C GLN A 99 5.98 -13.65 7.31
N SER A 100 7.30 -13.42 7.31
CA SER A 100 8.20 -13.88 6.26
C SER A 100 8.31 -15.41 6.12
N LEU A 101 8.03 -16.18 7.18
CA LEU A 101 8.11 -17.63 7.18
C LEU A 101 6.83 -18.33 6.70
N GLY A 102 5.74 -17.59 6.50
CA GLY A 102 4.49 -18.16 6.01
C GLY A 102 4.58 -18.59 4.55
N ASP A 103 3.97 -19.72 4.23
CA ASP A 103 3.76 -20.18 2.86
C ASP A 103 2.74 -19.29 2.14
N ILE A 104 2.75 -19.34 0.80
CA ILE A 104 1.82 -18.61 -0.05
C ILE A 104 1.20 -19.52 -1.11
N GLU A 105 -0.12 -19.45 -1.24
CA GLU A 105 -0.90 -20.14 -2.26
C GLU A 105 -1.80 -19.13 -2.97
N PHE A 106 -1.64 -18.94 -4.29
CA PHE A 106 -2.46 -18.01 -5.04
C PHE A 106 -3.84 -18.57 -5.34
N VAL A 107 -4.88 -17.80 -5.01
CA VAL A 107 -6.30 -18.05 -5.33
C VAL A 107 -6.68 -17.32 -6.61
N CYS A 108 -6.21 -16.08 -6.76
CA CYS A 108 -6.41 -15.26 -7.95
C CYS A 108 -5.15 -14.43 -8.21
N ASP A 109 -4.66 -14.43 -9.42
CA ASP A 109 -3.33 -13.92 -9.80
C ASP A 109 -3.25 -12.41 -10.03
N GLY A 110 -4.36 -11.68 -9.87
CA GLY A 110 -4.37 -10.24 -10.12
C GLY A 110 -4.21 -9.84 -11.60
N ALA A 111 -4.43 -10.77 -12.54
CA ALA A 111 -4.42 -10.44 -13.96
C ALA A 111 -5.45 -9.34 -14.28
N LYS A 112 -5.26 -8.64 -15.41
CA LYS A 112 -6.07 -7.47 -15.81
C LYS A 112 -7.57 -7.72 -15.61
N GLY A 113 -8.21 -6.89 -14.79
CA GLY A 113 -9.64 -6.96 -14.48
C GLY A 113 -10.00 -7.98 -13.40
N ARG A 114 -9.00 -8.55 -12.68
CA ARG A 114 -9.22 -9.48 -11.58
C ARG A 114 -8.51 -9.01 -10.30
N PRO A 115 -9.04 -9.36 -9.11
CA PRO A 115 -8.35 -9.11 -7.86
C PRO A 115 -7.08 -9.95 -7.72
N LEU A 116 -6.17 -9.50 -6.86
CA LEU A 116 -5.10 -10.32 -6.33
C LEU A 116 -5.59 -10.97 -5.05
N ALA A 117 -5.57 -12.31 -5.00
CA ALA A 117 -5.95 -13.04 -3.79
C ALA A 117 -5.02 -14.24 -3.57
N TYR A 118 -4.58 -14.41 -2.33
CA TYR A 118 -3.72 -15.53 -1.94
C TYR A 118 -3.96 -15.90 -0.48
N ILE A 119 -3.66 -17.16 -0.16
CA ILE A 119 -3.70 -17.66 1.21
C ILE A 119 -2.28 -17.68 1.76
N ARG A 120 -2.11 -17.15 2.96
CA ARG A 120 -0.90 -17.30 3.77
C ARG A 120 -1.13 -18.36 4.81
N SER A 121 -0.12 -19.22 5.03
CA SER A 121 -0.23 -20.32 5.98
C SER A 121 1.04 -20.47 6.82
N PHE A 122 0.90 -20.64 8.14
CA PHE A 122 1.99 -20.91 9.05
C PHE A 122 1.45 -21.54 10.36
N ASP A 123 2.01 -22.68 10.75
CA ASP A 123 1.74 -23.34 12.04
C ASP A 123 0.23 -23.53 12.33
N GLY A 124 -0.54 -23.96 11.31
CA GLY A 124 -1.98 -24.17 11.39
C GLY A 124 -2.83 -22.92 11.19
N GLU A 125 -2.25 -21.71 11.25
CA GLU A 125 -2.96 -20.48 10.92
C GLU A 125 -3.03 -20.29 9.40
N ARG A 126 -4.22 -20.00 8.87
CA ARG A 126 -4.45 -19.74 7.44
C ARG A 126 -5.22 -18.44 7.28
N ILE A 127 -4.76 -17.55 6.39
CA ILE A 127 -5.37 -16.23 6.16
C ILE A 127 -5.46 -15.97 4.66
N LEU A 128 -6.68 -15.74 4.17
CA LEU A 128 -6.92 -15.18 2.85
C LEU A 128 -6.58 -13.68 2.88
N VAL A 129 -5.72 -13.27 1.97
CA VAL A 129 -5.47 -11.87 1.65
C VAL A 129 -6.07 -11.59 0.28
N ALA A 130 -7.07 -10.72 0.21
CA ALA A 130 -7.74 -10.35 -1.03
C ALA A 130 -7.68 -8.85 -1.24
N VAL A 131 -7.23 -8.41 -2.42
CA VAL A 131 -7.13 -7.01 -2.82
C VAL A 131 -7.78 -6.85 -4.20
N ASN A 132 -8.82 -6.05 -4.26
CA ASN A 132 -9.56 -5.78 -5.50
C ASN A 132 -9.38 -4.32 -5.92
N PRO A 133 -8.44 -4.01 -6.83
CA PRO A 133 -8.22 -2.66 -7.33
C PRO A 133 -9.17 -2.29 -8.46
N THR A 134 -10.14 -3.16 -8.83
CA THR A 134 -11.06 -2.92 -9.95
C THR A 134 -12.26 -2.09 -9.53
N ASP A 135 -13.01 -1.61 -10.50
CA ASP A 135 -14.22 -0.79 -10.31
C ASP A 135 -15.48 -1.63 -10.06
N SER A 136 -15.35 -2.96 -9.96
CA SER A 136 -16.48 -3.88 -9.77
C SER A 136 -16.20 -4.84 -8.63
N ALA A 137 -17.26 -5.27 -7.93
CA ALA A 137 -17.14 -6.33 -6.96
C ALA A 137 -16.77 -7.66 -7.63
N TYR A 138 -16.04 -8.50 -6.92
CA TYR A 138 -15.59 -9.80 -7.43
C TYR A 138 -15.80 -10.90 -6.40
N GLU A 139 -16.34 -12.04 -6.85
CA GLU A 139 -16.52 -13.22 -6.02
C GLU A 139 -15.32 -14.15 -6.11
N LEU A 140 -14.78 -14.50 -4.95
CA LEU A 140 -13.69 -15.46 -4.77
C LEU A 140 -14.22 -16.69 -4.04
N THR A 141 -13.88 -17.88 -4.49
CA THR A 141 -14.15 -19.13 -3.77
C THR A 141 -12.84 -19.76 -3.32
N VAL A 142 -12.76 -20.19 -2.07
CA VAL A 142 -11.58 -20.79 -1.47
C VAL A 142 -11.84 -22.23 -1.02
N GLY A 143 -10.79 -23.01 -0.85
CA GLY A 143 -10.85 -24.32 -0.24
C GLY A 143 -10.86 -24.20 1.29
N GLY A 144 -12.01 -24.43 1.91
CA GLY A 144 -12.20 -24.28 3.35
C GLY A 144 -13.27 -23.23 3.69
N SER A 145 -13.61 -23.13 4.95
CA SER A 145 -14.57 -22.15 5.45
C SER A 145 -13.88 -20.83 5.77
N LEU A 146 -14.52 -19.72 5.41
CA LEU A 146 -14.04 -18.39 5.75
C LEU A 146 -14.65 -17.98 7.10
N GLY A 147 -13.80 -17.50 8.01
CA GLY A 147 -14.16 -17.11 9.36
C GLY A 147 -14.07 -15.60 9.59
N GLU A 148 -13.31 -15.20 10.59
CA GLU A 148 -13.19 -13.80 11.04
C GLU A 148 -12.47 -12.91 10.02
N VAL A 149 -13.04 -11.72 9.74
CA VAL A 149 -12.35 -10.63 9.01
C VAL A 149 -11.43 -9.91 9.99
N ILE A 150 -10.12 -10.03 9.79
CA ILE A 150 -9.09 -9.42 10.66
C ILE A 150 -8.62 -8.05 10.16
N TYR A 151 -8.90 -7.74 8.90
CA TYR A 151 -8.65 -6.42 8.29
C TYR A 151 -9.62 -6.17 7.15
N SER A 152 -10.06 -4.94 7.02
CA SER A 152 -10.94 -4.49 5.94
C SER A 152 -10.60 -3.06 5.54
N PHE A 153 -10.61 -2.80 4.24
CA PHE A 153 -10.45 -1.48 3.63
C PHE A 153 -11.49 -1.28 2.52
N GLY A 154 -11.97 -0.05 2.33
CA GLY A 154 -13.02 0.26 1.36
C GLY A 154 -14.37 -0.27 1.83
N SER A 155 -15.15 -0.84 0.94
CA SER A 155 -16.41 -1.54 1.28
C SER A 155 -16.17 -2.92 1.92
N GLY A 156 -14.91 -3.38 1.92
CA GLY A 156 -14.53 -4.65 2.53
C GLY A 156 -14.99 -5.87 1.75
N ALA A 157 -15.35 -6.92 2.46
CA ALA A 157 -15.79 -8.19 1.90
C ALA A 157 -17.02 -8.74 2.62
N GLU A 158 -17.94 -9.32 1.85
CA GLU A 158 -19.06 -10.11 2.35
C GLU A 158 -18.70 -11.59 2.28
N ILE A 159 -18.88 -12.31 3.40
CA ILE A 159 -18.48 -13.72 3.52
C ILE A 159 -19.71 -14.60 3.62
N SER A 160 -19.73 -15.69 2.85
CA SER A 160 -20.75 -16.74 2.90
C SER A 160 -20.11 -18.12 2.71
N GLY A 161 -19.92 -18.86 3.81
CA GLY A 161 -19.29 -20.18 3.78
C GLY A 161 -17.85 -20.12 3.26
N ASN A 162 -17.60 -20.65 2.07
CA ASN A 162 -16.31 -20.63 1.40
C ASN A 162 -16.18 -19.55 0.29
N SER A 163 -17.18 -18.69 0.16
CA SER A 163 -17.21 -17.59 -0.82
C SER A 163 -17.00 -16.24 -0.14
N CYS A 164 -16.25 -15.38 -0.81
CA CYS A 164 -15.94 -14.01 -0.40
C CYS A 164 -16.22 -13.08 -1.57
N VAL A 165 -17.20 -12.18 -1.43
CA VAL A 165 -17.43 -11.10 -2.39
C VAL A 165 -16.65 -9.87 -1.92
N ILE A 166 -15.58 -9.54 -2.63
CA ILE A 166 -14.78 -8.36 -2.33
C ILE A 166 -15.24 -7.17 -3.17
N GLY A 167 -15.53 -6.06 -2.50
CA GLY A 167 -16.03 -4.85 -3.16
C GLY A 167 -15.02 -4.19 -4.09
N ALA A 168 -15.49 -3.28 -4.93
CA ALA A 168 -14.65 -2.44 -5.78
C ALA A 168 -13.69 -1.59 -4.94
N GLY A 169 -12.43 -1.43 -5.37
CA GLY A 169 -11.43 -0.63 -4.68
C GLY A 169 -11.17 -1.05 -3.24
N SER A 170 -11.35 -2.34 -2.90
CA SER A 170 -11.36 -2.83 -1.51
C SER A 170 -10.29 -3.87 -1.24
N ALA A 171 -10.00 -4.06 0.04
CA ALA A 171 -9.15 -5.15 0.53
C ALA A 171 -9.75 -5.79 1.78
N ALA A 172 -9.54 -7.10 1.94
CA ALA A 172 -9.91 -7.82 3.15
C ALA A 172 -8.92 -8.94 3.46
N PHE A 173 -8.65 -9.14 4.75
CA PHE A 173 -7.90 -10.28 5.27
C PHE A 173 -8.83 -11.09 6.15
N VAL A 174 -8.96 -12.38 5.85
CA VAL A 174 -9.96 -13.26 6.44
C VAL A 174 -9.28 -14.55 6.91
N LYS A 175 -9.53 -14.97 8.15
CA LYS A 175 -9.09 -16.29 8.63
C LYS A 175 -9.83 -17.40 7.91
N LEU A 176 -9.16 -18.52 7.67
CA LEU A 176 -9.76 -19.77 7.22
C LEU A 176 -9.77 -20.76 8.39
N ASP A 177 -10.90 -21.45 8.52
CA ASP A 177 -11.06 -22.59 9.46
C ASP A 177 -10.58 -23.90 8.82
#